data_84b21aacdd3af65be1cc6aab8832fd9d
#
_entry.id   84b21aacdd3af65be1cc6aab8832fd9d
#
_cell.length_a   1.000
_cell.length_b   1.000
_cell.length_c   1.000
_cell.angle_alpha   90.00
_cell.angle_beta   90.00
_cell.angle_gamma   90.00
#
_symmetry.space_group_name_H-M   'P 1'
#
loop_
_entity.id
_entity.type
_entity.pdbx_description
1 polymer ?
#
loop_
_entity_poly.entity_id
_entity_poly.type
_entity_poly.pdbx_seq_one_letter_code
_entity_poly.pdbx_strand_id
1 'polypeptide(L)'
;MYTAYMLYTGKGDGGTTTAFGCNQQRISKSSELPEALGALDELNAFLGFVKMRAVEEPRIADTVRGLQEDLFIIQAQVGGADKELKKDSVQQIGHMVNDIEKEITPIKGFSIAGGTELSALLDIARTFARRAERRVTAVNELHLRELPSETIAYMNRLSSILFALARLANHLAGVAEENPRY
;
A
#
# COMPACT_ATOMS: atom_id res chain seq x y z
N MET A 1 -30.28 -16.30 6.70
CA MET A 1 -30.47 -15.35 7.82
C MET A 1 -29.36 -14.31 7.69
N TYR A 2 -29.65 -13.11 7.15
CA TYR A 2 -28.68 -12.03 7.05
C TYR A 2 -28.43 -11.51 8.47
N THR A 3 -27.30 -11.80 9.06
CA THR A 3 -26.83 -11.13 10.29
C THR A 3 -26.63 -9.66 9.93
N ALA A 4 -27.41 -8.77 10.52
CA ALA A 4 -27.21 -7.33 10.36
C ALA A 4 -25.78 -7.00 10.82
N TYR A 5 -24.94 -6.48 9.89
CA TYR A 5 -23.62 -5.97 10.25
C TYR A 5 -23.82 -4.74 11.11
N MET A 6 -23.52 -4.85 12.41
CA MET A 6 -23.48 -3.70 13.29
C MET A 6 -22.26 -2.86 12.94
N LEU A 7 -22.43 -1.54 12.78
CA LEU A 7 -21.34 -0.62 12.46
C LEU A 7 -20.30 -0.52 13.58
N TYR A 8 -20.66 -0.82 14.82
CA TYR A 8 -19.75 -0.86 15.96
C TYR A 8 -20.26 -1.83 17.03
N THR A 9 -19.38 -2.29 17.90
CA THR A 9 -19.72 -3.24 18.97
C THR A 9 -19.43 -2.71 20.38
N GLY A 10 -18.69 -1.62 20.53
CA GLY A 10 -18.20 -1.09 21.82
C GLY A 10 -17.13 -1.97 22.50
N LYS A 11 -16.87 -3.19 22.00
CA LYS A 11 -15.93 -4.13 22.64
C LYS A 11 -14.48 -3.62 22.68
N GLY A 12 -14.16 -2.61 21.87
CA GLY A 12 -12.83 -2.03 21.77
C GLY A 12 -12.59 -0.78 22.64
N ASP A 13 -13.56 -0.32 23.41
CA ASP A 13 -13.52 0.96 24.13
C ASP A 13 -12.43 1.00 25.23
N GLY A 14 -12.04 -0.18 25.74
CA GLY A 14 -10.93 -0.33 26.69
C GLY A 14 -9.54 -0.38 26.02
N GLY A 15 -9.38 0.06 24.75
CA GLY A 15 -8.07 0.12 24.07
C GLY A 15 -7.54 -1.24 23.59
N THR A 16 -8.39 -2.27 23.56
CA THR A 16 -8.01 -3.61 23.10
C THR A 16 -8.84 -4.05 21.89
N THR A 17 -8.31 -5.00 21.13
CA THR A 17 -8.97 -5.60 19.96
C THR A 17 -8.73 -7.10 19.90
N THR A 18 -9.45 -7.80 19.03
CA THR A 18 -9.16 -9.19 18.66
C THR A 18 -8.69 -9.22 17.21
N ALA A 19 -7.62 -9.95 16.93
CA ALA A 19 -7.19 -10.26 15.55
C ALA A 19 -7.66 -11.69 15.21
N PHE A 20 -7.84 -11.94 13.92
CA PHE A 20 -8.10 -13.29 13.43
C PHE A 20 -6.90 -14.19 13.78
N GLY A 21 -7.15 -15.45 14.15
CA GLY A 21 -6.08 -16.39 14.53
C GLY A 21 -5.46 -16.18 15.92
N CYS A 22 -5.91 -15.20 16.72
CA CYS A 22 -5.46 -15.01 18.10
C CYS A 22 -6.30 -15.78 19.15
N ASN A 23 -6.99 -16.86 18.77
CA ASN A 23 -7.84 -17.67 19.69
C ASN A 23 -8.78 -16.84 20.54
N GLN A 24 -9.33 -15.76 19.98
CA GLN A 24 -10.18 -14.77 20.67
C GLN A 24 -9.46 -13.99 21.80
N GLN A 25 -8.15 -14.16 21.97
CA GLN A 25 -7.39 -13.38 22.94
C GLN A 25 -7.38 -11.91 22.50
N ARG A 26 -7.65 -11.03 23.48
CA ARG A 26 -7.60 -9.59 23.24
C ARG A 26 -6.16 -9.09 23.37
N ILE A 27 -5.76 -8.27 22.39
CA ILE A 27 -4.45 -7.61 22.33
C ILE A 27 -4.62 -6.10 22.42
N SER A 28 -3.58 -5.39 22.84
CA SER A 28 -3.58 -3.92 22.84
C SER A 28 -3.69 -3.39 21.41
N LYS A 29 -4.49 -2.36 21.21
CA LYS A 29 -4.56 -1.65 19.91
C LYS A 29 -3.25 -0.98 19.52
N SER A 30 -2.36 -0.71 20.46
CA SER A 30 -1.03 -0.12 20.26
C SER A 30 0.07 -1.17 20.07
N SER A 31 -0.25 -2.46 19.99
CA SER A 31 0.73 -3.50 19.69
C SER A 31 1.01 -3.60 18.20
N GLU A 32 2.15 -4.22 17.81
CA GLU A 32 2.68 -4.25 16.46
C GLU A 32 1.69 -4.79 15.42
N LEU A 33 0.88 -5.78 15.78
CA LEU A 33 -0.07 -6.37 14.84
C LEU A 33 -1.21 -5.40 14.44
N PRO A 34 -1.95 -4.76 15.37
CA PRO A 34 -2.89 -3.70 15.04
C PRO A 34 -2.25 -2.49 14.36
N GLU A 35 -1.02 -2.11 14.73
CA GLU A 35 -0.28 -1.04 14.07
C GLU A 35 0.01 -1.36 12.59
N ALA A 36 0.41 -2.59 12.29
CA ALA A 36 0.64 -3.02 10.91
C ALA A 36 -0.66 -3.04 10.10
N LEU A 37 -1.73 -3.59 10.67
CA LEU A 37 -3.07 -3.61 10.04
C LEU A 37 -3.59 -2.18 9.82
N GLY A 38 -3.41 -1.28 10.78
CA GLY A 38 -3.80 0.11 10.66
C GLY A 38 -3.03 0.86 9.57
N ALA A 39 -1.71 0.62 9.47
CA ALA A 39 -0.89 1.23 8.42
C ALA A 39 -1.26 0.74 7.00
N LEU A 40 -1.62 -0.54 6.86
CA LEU A 40 -2.12 -1.10 5.60
C LEU A 40 -3.50 -0.51 5.24
N ASP A 41 -4.39 -0.37 6.21
CA ASP A 41 -5.72 0.21 6.02
C ASP A 41 -5.64 1.68 5.63
N GLU A 42 -4.79 2.47 6.31
CA GLU A 42 -4.51 3.87 5.97
C GLU A 42 -4.01 4.02 4.54
N LEU A 43 -3.04 3.19 4.13
CA LEU A 43 -2.54 3.18 2.75
C LEU A 43 -3.66 2.84 1.77
N ASN A 44 -4.43 1.78 2.04
CA ASN A 44 -5.49 1.33 1.14
C ASN A 44 -6.60 2.38 0.99
N ALA A 45 -7.00 3.02 2.09
CA ALA A 45 -7.98 4.12 2.08
C ALA A 45 -7.45 5.32 1.27
N PHE A 46 -6.17 5.69 1.47
CA PHE A 46 -5.56 6.78 0.72
C PHE A 46 -5.43 6.47 -0.77
N LEU A 47 -5.12 5.23 -1.15
CA LEU A 47 -5.14 4.79 -2.56
C LEU A 47 -6.54 4.91 -3.18
N GLY A 48 -7.60 4.73 -2.39
CA GLY A 48 -8.96 5.04 -2.83
C GLY A 48 -9.14 6.49 -3.25
N PHE A 49 -8.57 7.44 -2.50
CA PHE A 49 -8.56 8.86 -2.86
C PHE A 49 -7.71 9.11 -4.11
N VAL A 50 -6.50 8.55 -4.19
CA VAL A 50 -5.65 8.63 -5.40
C VAL A 50 -6.40 8.16 -6.63
N LYS A 51 -7.06 7.01 -6.56
CA LYS A 51 -7.85 6.44 -7.67
C LYS A 51 -8.95 7.39 -8.14
N MET A 52 -9.65 8.04 -7.21
CA MET A 52 -10.69 9.04 -7.54
C MET A 52 -10.11 10.26 -8.27
N ARG A 53 -8.87 10.64 -8.00
CA ARG A 53 -8.18 11.74 -8.68
C ARG A 53 -7.51 11.32 -9.99
N ALA A 54 -7.40 10.03 -10.25
CA ALA A 54 -6.82 9.45 -11.46
C ALA A 54 -7.87 9.11 -12.54
N VAL A 55 -9.09 9.64 -12.46
CA VAL A 55 -10.20 9.29 -13.36
C VAL A 55 -9.89 9.57 -14.84
N GLU A 56 -9.13 10.62 -15.13
CA GLU A 56 -8.69 10.99 -16.49
C GLU A 56 -7.46 10.18 -16.96
N GLU A 57 -6.87 9.37 -16.08
CA GLU A 57 -5.69 8.53 -16.33
C GLU A 57 -6.00 7.06 -16.02
N PRO A 58 -6.77 6.36 -16.90
CA PRO A 58 -7.28 5.01 -16.62
C PRO A 58 -6.19 4.01 -16.26
N ARG A 59 -5.00 4.09 -16.89
CA ARG A 59 -3.86 3.21 -16.59
C ARG A 59 -3.41 3.36 -15.13
N ILE A 60 -3.37 4.58 -14.60
CA ILE A 60 -3.01 4.84 -13.20
C ILE A 60 -4.14 4.36 -12.29
N ALA A 61 -5.40 4.69 -12.60
CA ALA A 61 -6.55 4.29 -11.82
C ALA A 61 -6.69 2.77 -11.69
N ASP A 62 -6.53 2.04 -12.80
CA ASP A 62 -6.61 0.57 -12.83
C ASP A 62 -5.44 -0.09 -12.07
N THR A 63 -4.23 0.46 -12.23
CA THR A 63 -3.07 -0.01 -11.44
C THR A 63 -3.33 0.17 -9.96
N VAL A 64 -3.75 1.36 -9.53
CA VAL A 64 -4.05 1.65 -8.11
C VAL A 64 -5.14 0.73 -7.57
N ARG A 65 -6.19 0.44 -8.36
CA ARG A 65 -7.22 -0.53 -7.99
C ARG A 65 -6.64 -1.92 -7.75
N GLY A 66 -5.77 -2.41 -8.63
CA GLY A 66 -5.09 -3.70 -8.46
C GLY A 66 -4.26 -3.74 -7.18
N LEU A 67 -3.52 -2.66 -6.88
CA LEU A 67 -2.77 -2.55 -5.62
C LEU A 67 -3.69 -2.58 -4.39
N GLN A 68 -4.87 -1.96 -4.43
CA GLN A 68 -5.85 -2.02 -3.35
C GLN A 68 -6.37 -3.46 -3.12
N GLU A 69 -6.63 -4.21 -4.19
CA GLU A 69 -7.09 -5.61 -4.11
C GLU A 69 -6.00 -6.49 -3.48
N ASP A 70 -4.76 -6.33 -3.89
CA ASP A 70 -3.63 -7.08 -3.30
C ASP A 70 -3.37 -6.69 -1.84
N LEU A 71 -3.55 -5.42 -1.47
CA LEU A 71 -3.45 -4.97 -0.08
C LEU A 71 -4.51 -5.63 0.82
N PHE A 72 -5.73 -5.90 0.34
CA PHE A 72 -6.72 -6.68 1.10
C PHE A 72 -6.25 -8.10 1.38
N ILE A 73 -5.56 -8.74 0.43
CA ILE A 73 -4.96 -10.06 0.63
C ILE A 73 -3.85 -9.98 1.71
N ILE A 74 -2.99 -8.98 1.63
CA ILE A 74 -1.90 -8.77 2.60
C ILE A 74 -2.47 -8.47 4.00
N GLN A 75 -3.49 -7.62 4.11
CA GLN A 75 -4.18 -7.38 5.38
C GLN A 75 -4.75 -8.68 5.97
N ALA A 76 -5.33 -9.54 5.13
CA ALA A 76 -5.84 -10.83 5.56
C ALA A 76 -4.73 -11.75 6.08
N GLN A 77 -3.58 -11.82 5.40
CA GLN A 77 -2.40 -12.58 5.83
C GLN A 77 -1.86 -12.06 7.17
N VAL A 78 -1.63 -10.75 7.29
CA VAL A 78 -1.18 -10.11 8.54
C VAL A 78 -2.20 -10.35 9.65
N GLY A 79 -3.50 -10.33 9.33
CA GLY A 79 -4.58 -10.69 10.26
C GLY A 79 -4.58 -12.16 10.67
N GLY A 80 -3.90 -13.04 9.95
CA GLY A 80 -3.82 -14.49 10.23
C GLY A 80 -4.76 -15.36 9.40
N ALA A 81 -5.34 -14.83 8.33
CA ALA A 81 -6.13 -15.62 7.38
C ALA A 81 -5.22 -16.30 6.35
N ASP A 82 -5.60 -17.51 5.97
CA ASP A 82 -4.94 -18.27 4.91
C ASP A 82 -5.39 -17.73 3.53
N LYS A 83 -4.66 -16.73 3.06
CA LYS A 83 -4.85 -16.08 1.76
C LYS A 83 -3.51 -15.95 1.07
N GLU A 84 -3.51 -16.06 -0.25
CA GLU A 84 -2.30 -15.96 -1.07
C GLU A 84 -2.45 -14.83 -2.09
N LEU A 85 -1.37 -14.08 -2.30
CA LEU A 85 -1.25 -13.19 -3.46
C LEU A 85 -1.31 -14.03 -4.74
N LYS A 86 -1.78 -13.42 -5.82
CA LYS A 86 -1.73 -14.07 -7.13
C LYS A 86 -0.27 -14.43 -7.45
N LYS A 87 -0.09 -15.60 -8.06
CA LYS A 87 1.20 -15.99 -8.59
C LYS A 87 1.72 -14.87 -9.52
N ASP A 88 2.97 -14.55 -9.39
CA ASP A 88 3.65 -13.52 -10.20
C ASP A 88 3.25 -12.05 -9.91
N SER A 89 2.47 -11.75 -8.85
CA SER A 89 2.12 -10.36 -8.48
C SER A 89 3.35 -9.46 -8.32
N VAL A 90 4.41 -9.97 -7.70
CA VAL A 90 5.68 -9.23 -7.51
C VAL A 90 6.36 -8.94 -8.86
N GLN A 91 6.38 -9.93 -9.76
CA GLN A 91 6.96 -9.78 -11.10
C GLN A 91 6.15 -8.80 -11.94
N GLN A 92 4.81 -8.85 -11.85
CA GLN A 92 3.93 -7.92 -12.57
C GLN A 92 4.19 -6.46 -12.17
N ILE A 93 4.37 -6.17 -10.88
CA ILE A 93 4.78 -4.82 -10.44
C ILE A 93 6.12 -4.45 -11.05
N GLY A 94 7.11 -5.35 -11.02
CA GLY A 94 8.42 -5.12 -11.62
C GLY A 94 8.33 -4.78 -13.12
N HIS A 95 7.51 -5.51 -13.87
CA HIS A 95 7.27 -5.23 -15.28
C HIS A 95 6.62 -3.87 -15.50
N MET A 96 5.58 -3.53 -14.71
CA MET A 96 4.93 -2.22 -14.81
C MET A 96 5.90 -1.07 -14.53
N VAL A 97 6.77 -1.18 -13.53
CA VAL A 97 7.81 -0.18 -13.23
C VAL A 97 8.75 -0.03 -14.42
N ASN A 98 9.28 -1.14 -14.95
CA ASN A 98 10.21 -1.12 -16.09
C ASN A 98 9.57 -0.52 -17.35
N ASP A 99 8.30 -0.74 -17.59
CA ASP A 99 7.60 -0.19 -18.76
C ASP A 99 7.38 1.33 -18.60
N ILE A 100 7.06 1.79 -17.38
CA ILE A 100 6.99 3.24 -17.10
C ILE A 100 8.37 3.89 -17.25
N GLU A 101 9.44 3.26 -16.76
CA GLU A 101 10.81 3.79 -16.89
C GLU A 101 11.26 3.99 -18.35
N LYS A 102 10.78 3.14 -19.28
CA LYS A 102 11.06 3.30 -20.71
C LYS A 102 10.28 4.44 -21.35
N GLU A 103 9.13 4.79 -20.80
CA GLU A 103 8.21 5.78 -21.33
C GLU A 103 8.55 7.21 -20.88
N ILE A 104 8.94 7.37 -19.62
CA ILE A 104 9.22 8.67 -19.03
C ILE A 104 10.65 9.16 -19.33
N THR A 105 10.88 10.45 -19.12
CA THR A 105 12.25 11.01 -19.15
C THR A 105 13.12 10.30 -18.10
N PRO A 106 14.33 9.84 -18.45
CA PRO A 106 15.20 9.15 -17.52
C PRO A 106 15.49 9.97 -16.26
N ILE A 107 15.26 9.38 -15.08
CA ILE A 107 15.52 9.99 -13.78
C ILE A 107 17.01 10.01 -13.54
N LYS A 108 17.61 11.21 -13.42
CA LYS A 108 19.06 11.39 -13.24
C LYS A 108 19.46 11.72 -11.80
N GLY A 109 18.51 11.76 -10.86
CA GLY A 109 18.78 12.13 -9.47
C GLY A 109 17.51 12.09 -8.61
N PHE A 110 17.56 12.74 -7.46
CA PHE A 110 16.37 12.89 -6.63
C PHE A 110 15.42 13.91 -7.26
N SER A 111 14.12 13.59 -7.23
CA SER A 111 13.06 14.52 -7.62
C SER A 111 12.38 15.09 -6.39
N ILE A 112 12.09 16.39 -6.41
CA ILE A 112 11.22 17.04 -5.42
C ILE A 112 9.81 16.52 -5.66
N ALA A 113 9.15 16.05 -4.60
CA ALA A 113 7.77 15.56 -4.69
C ALA A 113 6.81 16.67 -5.13
N GLY A 114 5.89 16.35 -6.04
CA GLY A 114 4.92 17.32 -6.55
C GLY A 114 4.88 17.35 -8.07
N GLY A 115 4.59 18.53 -8.62
CA GLY A 115 4.29 18.72 -10.04
C GLY A 115 2.79 18.80 -10.25
N THR A 116 2.14 17.71 -10.63
CA THR A 116 0.68 17.64 -10.66
C THR A 116 0.10 17.23 -9.29
N GLU A 117 -1.19 17.51 -9.07
CA GLU A 117 -1.91 17.04 -7.88
C GLU A 117 -1.85 15.51 -7.77
N LEU A 118 -2.08 14.81 -8.87
CA LEU A 118 -2.05 13.33 -8.89
C LEU A 118 -0.66 12.79 -8.55
N SER A 119 0.40 13.39 -9.08
CA SER A 119 1.78 13.04 -8.74
C SER A 119 2.06 13.27 -7.25
N ALA A 120 1.67 14.41 -6.69
CA ALA A 120 1.85 14.72 -5.27
C ALA A 120 1.12 13.69 -4.37
N LEU A 121 -0.10 13.30 -4.71
CA LEU A 121 -0.86 12.28 -3.99
C LEU A 121 -0.19 10.91 -4.07
N LEU A 122 0.32 10.52 -5.23
CA LEU A 122 1.08 9.27 -5.40
C LEU A 122 2.38 9.27 -4.59
N ASP A 123 3.08 10.41 -4.49
CA ASP A 123 4.26 10.56 -3.62
C ASP A 123 3.90 10.43 -2.13
N ILE A 124 2.74 10.95 -1.68
CA ILE A 124 2.24 10.72 -0.32
C ILE A 124 1.93 9.23 -0.12
N ALA A 125 1.21 8.60 -1.05
CA ALA A 125 0.90 7.16 -1.00
C ALA A 125 2.18 6.32 -0.89
N ARG A 126 3.24 6.68 -1.62
CA ARG A 126 4.55 6.04 -1.54
C ARG A 126 5.13 6.10 -0.12
N THR A 127 5.00 7.22 0.58
CA THR A 127 5.50 7.33 1.95
C THR A 127 4.68 6.48 2.94
N PHE A 128 3.37 6.38 2.73
CA PHE A 128 2.49 5.49 3.50
C PHE A 128 2.83 4.02 3.23
N ALA A 129 3.09 3.65 1.96
CA ALA A 129 3.55 2.30 1.60
C ALA A 129 4.83 1.91 2.35
N ARG A 130 5.83 2.80 2.41
CA ARG A 130 7.06 2.57 3.16
C ARG A 130 6.84 2.47 4.68
N ARG A 131 5.87 3.19 5.23
CA ARG A 131 5.49 3.03 6.64
C ARG A 131 4.83 1.67 6.87
N ALA A 132 3.87 1.29 6.03
CA ALA A 132 3.21 0.00 6.09
C ALA A 132 4.21 -1.16 5.93
N GLU A 133 5.13 -1.07 4.97
CA GLU A 133 6.22 -2.03 4.78
C GLU A 133 7.01 -2.27 6.08
N ARG A 134 7.48 -1.21 6.74
CA ARG A 134 8.23 -1.35 8.00
C ARG A 134 7.41 -2.00 9.11
N ARG A 135 6.10 -1.70 9.21
CA ARG A 135 5.21 -2.31 10.21
C ARG A 135 4.95 -3.79 9.91
N VAL A 136 4.74 -4.14 8.65
CA VAL A 136 4.57 -5.55 8.22
C VAL A 136 5.86 -6.34 8.44
N THR A 137 7.02 -5.75 8.13
CA THR A 137 8.33 -6.36 8.40
C THR A 137 8.52 -6.63 9.89
N ALA A 138 8.18 -5.68 10.77
CA ALA A 138 8.26 -5.87 12.22
C ALA A 138 7.38 -7.04 12.72
N VAL A 139 6.16 -7.18 12.19
CA VAL A 139 5.28 -8.31 12.53
C VAL A 139 5.93 -9.65 12.16
N ASN A 140 6.60 -9.73 11.01
CA ASN A 140 7.28 -10.93 10.55
C ASN A 140 8.57 -11.22 11.36
N GLU A 141 9.39 -10.20 11.64
CA GLU A 141 10.64 -10.33 12.40
C GLU A 141 10.39 -10.70 13.87
N LEU A 142 9.31 -10.21 14.45
CA LEU A 142 8.89 -10.56 15.82
C LEU A 142 8.13 -11.89 15.90
N HIS A 143 8.03 -12.62 14.79
CA HIS A 143 7.31 -13.90 14.70
C HIS A 143 5.85 -13.85 15.18
N LEU A 144 5.22 -12.67 15.11
CA LEU A 144 3.79 -12.52 15.42
C LEU A 144 2.92 -13.15 14.32
N ARG A 145 3.43 -13.16 13.08
CA ARG A 145 2.92 -13.89 11.92
C ARG A 145 4.10 -14.31 11.03
N GLU A 146 4.08 -15.53 10.55
CA GLU A 146 4.97 -15.98 9.47
C GLU A 146 4.32 -15.58 8.14
N LEU A 147 4.90 -14.58 7.48
CA LEU A 147 4.41 -14.08 6.22
C LEU A 147 5.19 -14.72 5.06
N PRO A 148 4.51 -15.05 3.94
CA PRO A 148 5.20 -15.50 2.73
C PRO A 148 6.26 -14.49 2.27
N SER A 149 7.37 -14.99 1.72
CA SER A 149 8.45 -14.16 1.16
C SER A 149 7.94 -13.23 0.05
N GLU A 150 6.95 -13.68 -0.72
CA GLU A 150 6.26 -12.92 -1.75
C GLU A 150 5.55 -11.69 -1.19
N THR A 151 4.97 -11.79 0.01
CA THR A 151 4.31 -10.68 0.69
C THR A 151 5.32 -9.60 1.08
N ILE A 152 6.44 -9.98 1.66
CA ILE A 152 7.52 -9.07 2.00
C ILE A 152 8.10 -8.41 0.73
N ALA A 153 8.34 -9.20 -0.31
CA ALA A 153 8.81 -8.68 -1.59
C ALA A 153 7.80 -7.73 -2.25
N TYR A 154 6.51 -8.04 -2.17
CA TYR A 154 5.44 -7.18 -2.67
C TYR A 154 5.43 -5.83 -1.95
N MET A 155 5.47 -5.83 -0.61
CA MET A 155 5.51 -4.60 0.18
C MET A 155 6.69 -3.70 -0.19
N ASN A 156 7.86 -4.29 -0.45
CA ASN A 156 9.03 -3.55 -0.92
C ASN A 156 8.77 -2.94 -2.32
N ARG A 157 8.21 -3.69 -3.27
CA ARG A 157 7.91 -3.21 -4.63
C ARG A 157 6.81 -2.14 -4.68
N LEU A 158 5.92 -2.13 -3.69
CA LEU A 158 4.78 -1.20 -3.65
C LEU A 158 5.21 0.27 -3.66
N SER A 159 6.27 0.62 -2.93
CA SER A 159 6.80 1.99 -2.97
C SER A 159 7.45 2.34 -4.32
N SER A 160 8.01 1.36 -5.03
CA SER A 160 8.61 1.58 -6.36
C SER A 160 7.56 1.86 -7.42
N ILE A 161 6.46 1.08 -7.45
CA ILE A 161 5.39 1.33 -8.43
C ILE A 161 4.70 2.67 -8.15
N LEU A 162 4.47 3.05 -6.90
CA LEU A 162 3.86 4.35 -6.57
C LEU A 162 4.76 5.52 -6.97
N PHE A 163 6.08 5.38 -6.82
CA PHE A 163 7.02 6.36 -7.34
C PHE A 163 6.98 6.46 -8.87
N ALA A 164 6.99 5.32 -9.57
CA ALA A 164 6.89 5.29 -11.03
C ALA A 164 5.58 5.93 -11.54
N LEU A 165 4.45 5.61 -10.90
CA LEU A 165 3.16 6.22 -11.24
C LEU A 165 3.14 7.74 -11.00
N ALA A 166 3.79 8.23 -9.94
CA ALA A 166 3.91 9.67 -9.70
C ALA A 166 4.69 10.37 -10.83
N ARG A 167 5.79 9.77 -11.27
CA ARG A 167 6.57 10.28 -12.42
C ARG A 167 5.78 10.20 -13.73
N LEU A 168 5.05 9.10 -13.93
CA LEU A 168 4.17 8.96 -15.08
C LEU A 168 3.09 10.05 -15.13
N ALA A 169 2.46 10.36 -13.99
CA ALA A 169 1.45 11.42 -13.91
C ALA A 169 1.99 12.79 -14.34
N ASN A 170 3.22 13.14 -13.91
CA ASN A 170 3.88 14.36 -14.36
C ASN A 170 4.22 14.32 -15.86
N HIS A 171 4.73 13.18 -16.33
CA HIS A 171 5.08 13.00 -17.75
C HIS A 171 3.87 13.18 -18.66
N LEU A 172 2.75 12.54 -18.35
CA LEU A 172 1.50 12.63 -19.13
C LEU A 172 0.94 14.07 -19.14
N ALA A 173 1.12 14.81 -18.05
CA ALA A 173 0.72 16.22 -17.96
C ALA A 173 1.75 17.19 -18.57
N GLY A 174 2.88 16.72 -19.10
CA GLY A 174 3.95 17.58 -19.64
C GLY A 174 4.68 18.41 -18.57
N VAL A 175 4.61 18.02 -17.29
CA VAL A 175 5.26 18.70 -16.16
C VAL A 175 6.67 18.14 -15.96
N ALA A 176 7.67 19.02 -15.99
CA ALA A 176 9.06 18.63 -15.76
C ALA A 176 9.32 18.36 -14.26
N GLU A 177 10.13 17.33 -13.98
CA GLU A 177 10.60 17.04 -12.63
C GLU A 177 11.60 18.09 -12.15
N GLU A 178 11.45 18.50 -10.89
CA GLU A 178 12.41 19.38 -10.24
C GLU A 178 13.41 18.60 -9.40
N ASN A 179 14.68 18.96 -9.53
CA ASN A 179 15.75 18.37 -8.73
C ASN A 179 16.13 19.29 -7.56
N PRO A 180 16.48 18.76 -6.38
CA PRO A 180 16.97 19.58 -5.29
C PRO A 180 18.29 20.27 -5.66
N ARG A 181 18.44 21.50 -5.16
CA ARG A 181 19.61 22.34 -5.39
C ARG A 181 20.48 22.32 -4.13
N TYR A 182 21.53 21.50 -4.12
CA TYR A 182 22.56 21.45 -3.05
C TYR A 182 23.92 21.13 -3.60
#